data_44708a9000a75843a8e70cfe7c9dac4d
#
_entry.id   44708a9000a75843a8e70cfe7c9dac4d
#
_cell.length_a   1.000
_cell.length_b   1.000
_cell.length_c   1.000
_cell.angle_alpha   90.00
_cell.angle_beta   90.00
_cell.angle_gamma   90.00
#
_symmetry.space_group_name_H-M   'P 1'
#
loop_
_entity.id
_entity.type
_entity.pdbx_description
1 polymer ?
#
loop_
_entity_poly.entity_id
_entity_poly.type
_entity_poly.pdbx_seq_one_letter_code
_entity_poly.pdbx_strand_id
1 'polypeptide(L)'
;MIGLDTNVLARYYIEDDADKEALRQRLAARRLIESGQPLMVSKSVILELEWVMRGYYGFTPVEVASVMQHLLAQAHIEIEDRASVEQALSNCQAGLDFADALHHASYRSCASIASFDDKKFARRAKRLGLAPAIMAP
;
A
#
# COMPACT_ATOMS: atom_id res chain seq x y z
N MET A 1 -1.33 20.89 5.88
CA MET A 1 -1.42 19.53 5.31
C MET A 1 -2.20 18.63 6.24
N ILE A 2 -3.09 17.83 5.71
CA ILE A 2 -3.94 16.92 6.48
C ILE A 2 -3.50 15.49 6.23
N GLY A 3 -3.19 14.75 7.30
CA GLY A 3 -2.91 13.32 7.20
C GLY A 3 -4.21 12.50 7.11
N LEU A 4 -4.22 11.50 6.23
CA LEU A 4 -5.37 10.64 6.02
C LEU A 4 -5.18 9.32 6.76
N ASP A 5 -6.19 8.93 7.53
CA ASP A 5 -6.22 7.59 8.13
C ASP A 5 -6.76 6.57 7.13
N THR A 6 -6.49 5.31 7.39
CA THR A 6 -6.88 4.21 6.51
C THR A 6 -8.38 4.19 6.23
N ASN A 7 -9.20 4.43 7.25
CA ASN A 7 -10.66 4.37 7.07
C ASN A 7 -11.20 5.46 6.12
N VAL A 8 -10.52 6.61 6.04
CA VAL A 8 -10.90 7.67 5.08
C VAL A 8 -10.65 7.19 3.65
N LEU A 9 -9.48 6.61 3.40
CA LEU A 9 -9.16 6.05 2.08
C LEU A 9 -10.06 4.86 1.74
N ALA A 10 -10.32 3.99 2.70
CA ALA A 10 -11.20 2.85 2.50
C ALA A 10 -12.61 3.31 2.11
N ARG A 11 -13.16 4.30 2.79
CA ARG A 11 -14.48 4.86 2.45
C ARG A 11 -14.49 5.51 1.07
N TYR A 12 -13.38 6.09 0.67
CA TYR A 12 -13.28 6.71 -0.66
C TYR A 12 -13.24 5.68 -1.80
N TYR A 13 -12.44 4.63 -1.64
CA TYR A 13 -12.17 3.66 -2.70
C TYR A 13 -13.10 2.45 -2.71
N ILE A 14 -13.74 2.13 -1.59
CA ILE A 14 -14.52 0.90 -1.45
C ILE A 14 -16.00 1.25 -1.32
N GLU A 15 -16.81 0.74 -2.24
CA GLU A 15 -18.26 0.87 -2.14
C GLU A 15 -18.79 -0.09 -1.08
N ASP A 16 -19.46 0.47 -0.08
CA ASP A 16 -20.14 -0.30 0.95
C ASP A 16 -21.52 0.32 1.14
N ASP A 17 -22.50 -0.27 0.50
CA ASP A 17 -23.89 0.23 0.51
C ASP A 17 -24.68 -0.33 1.69
N ALA A 18 -24.01 -1.01 2.63
CA ALA A 18 -24.66 -1.75 3.71
C ALA A 18 -25.41 -0.86 4.70
N ASP A 19 -25.00 0.42 4.88
CA ASP A 19 -25.69 1.32 5.79
C ASP A 19 -25.53 2.79 5.41
N LYS A 20 -26.37 3.63 6.06
CA LYS A 20 -26.38 5.08 5.82
C LYS A 20 -25.12 5.76 6.34
N GLU A 21 -24.51 5.22 7.38
CA GLU A 21 -23.27 5.75 7.96
C GLU A 21 -22.11 5.60 6.99
N ALA A 22 -21.97 4.44 6.35
CA ALA A 22 -20.95 4.20 5.34
C ALA A 22 -21.09 5.17 4.16
N LEU A 23 -22.31 5.42 3.71
CA LEU A 23 -22.57 6.37 2.63
C LEU A 23 -22.19 7.80 3.04
N ARG A 24 -22.56 8.22 4.24
CA ARG A 24 -22.23 9.55 4.76
C ARG A 24 -20.73 9.76 4.86
N GLN A 25 -20.01 8.75 5.38
CA GLN A 25 -18.55 8.79 5.48
C GLN A 25 -17.89 8.82 4.11
N ARG A 26 -18.42 8.08 3.16
CA ARG A 26 -17.92 8.10 1.78
C ARG A 26 -18.03 9.48 1.15
N LEU A 27 -19.16 10.16 1.32
CA LEU A 27 -19.37 11.50 0.80
C LEU A 27 -18.40 12.50 1.46
N ALA A 28 -18.18 12.38 2.77
CA ALA A 28 -17.24 13.24 3.50
C ALA A 28 -15.80 12.99 3.05
N ALA A 29 -15.41 11.73 2.90
CA ALA A 29 -14.07 11.36 2.40
C ALA A 29 -13.85 11.89 0.98
N ARG A 30 -14.85 11.77 0.13
CA ARG A 30 -14.81 12.28 -1.24
C ARG A 30 -14.61 13.79 -1.29
N ARG A 31 -15.34 14.53 -0.48
CA ARG A 31 -15.19 15.99 -0.41
C ARG A 31 -13.77 16.39 -0.01
N LEU A 32 -13.20 15.69 0.98
CA LEU A 32 -11.85 15.98 1.44
C LEU A 32 -10.80 15.62 0.38
N ILE A 33 -10.85 14.41 -0.14
CA ILE A 33 -9.83 13.92 -1.09
C ILE A 33 -9.89 14.66 -2.42
N GLU A 34 -11.08 15.03 -2.87
CA GLU A 34 -11.25 15.74 -4.14
C GLU A 34 -11.18 17.27 -3.99
N SER A 35 -10.93 17.78 -2.77
CA SER A 35 -10.84 19.22 -2.52
C SER A 35 -9.62 19.90 -3.15
N GLY A 36 -8.58 19.13 -3.46
CA GLY A 36 -7.33 19.67 -3.98
C GLY A 36 -6.40 20.24 -2.93
N GLN A 37 -6.82 20.29 -1.65
CA GLN A 37 -5.92 20.78 -0.60
C GLN A 37 -4.82 19.77 -0.31
N PRO A 38 -3.65 20.21 0.22
CA PRO A 38 -2.54 19.30 0.48
C PRO A 38 -2.90 18.23 1.53
N LEU A 39 -2.73 16.98 1.15
CA LEU A 39 -3.00 15.82 1.99
C LEU A 39 -1.75 14.93 2.06
N MET A 40 -1.68 14.08 3.07
CA MET A 40 -0.57 13.14 3.26
C MET A 40 -1.08 11.76 3.64
N VAL A 41 -0.43 10.74 3.10
CA VAL A 41 -0.67 9.33 3.46
C VAL A 41 0.65 8.73 3.94
N SER A 42 0.62 8.16 5.14
CA SER A 42 1.79 7.50 5.71
C SER A 42 2.00 6.12 5.09
N LYS A 43 3.22 5.62 5.17
CA LYS A 43 3.57 4.29 4.67
C LYS A 43 2.81 3.19 5.40
N SER A 44 2.57 3.34 6.69
CA SER A 44 1.77 2.39 7.48
C SER A 44 0.31 2.36 7.03
N VAL A 45 -0.25 3.48 6.63
CA VAL A 45 -1.61 3.53 6.07
C VAL A 45 -1.69 2.83 4.71
N ILE A 46 -0.67 2.99 3.87
CA ILE A 46 -0.58 2.26 2.60
C ILE A 46 -0.62 0.74 2.85
N LEU A 47 0.17 0.26 3.79
CA LEU A 47 0.21 -1.16 4.14
C LEU A 47 -1.16 -1.66 4.65
N GLU A 48 -1.78 -0.91 5.54
CA GLU A 48 -3.08 -1.26 6.10
C GLU A 48 -4.19 -1.22 5.03
N LEU A 49 -4.17 -0.24 4.14
CA LEU A 49 -5.14 -0.13 3.05
C LEU A 49 -5.07 -1.34 2.12
N GLU A 50 -3.87 -1.79 1.75
CA GLU A 50 -3.71 -2.99 0.94
C GLU A 50 -4.33 -4.20 1.63
N TRP A 51 -4.03 -4.38 2.91
CA TRP A 51 -4.58 -5.50 3.68
C TRP A 51 -6.12 -5.44 3.78
N VAL A 52 -6.68 -4.25 4.03
CA VAL A 52 -8.14 -4.07 4.12
C VAL A 52 -8.81 -4.43 2.79
N MET A 53 -8.27 -3.93 1.68
CA MET A 53 -8.84 -4.23 0.36
C MET A 53 -8.78 -5.71 0.04
N ARG A 54 -7.63 -6.32 0.18
CA ARG A 54 -7.40 -7.72 -0.16
C ARG A 54 -7.98 -8.67 0.87
N GLY A 55 -7.69 -8.45 2.15
CA GLY A 55 -8.01 -9.40 3.22
C GLY A 55 -9.44 -9.30 3.74
N TYR A 56 -10.02 -8.10 3.77
CA TYR A 56 -11.37 -7.90 4.29
C TYR A 56 -12.42 -7.84 3.17
N TYR A 57 -12.12 -7.10 2.10
CA TYR A 57 -13.09 -6.92 1.01
C TYR A 57 -12.86 -7.84 -0.19
N GLY A 58 -11.80 -8.63 -0.18
CA GLY A 58 -11.55 -9.62 -1.24
C GLY A 58 -11.17 -9.04 -2.59
N PHE A 59 -10.57 -7.86 -2.61
CA PHE A 59 -10.09 -7.26 -3.85
C PHE A 59 -9.06 -8.17 -4.52
N THR A 60 -9.14 -8.28 -5.83
CA THR A 60 -8.13 -8.98 -6.63
C THR A 60 -6.84 -8.15 -6.69
N PRO A 61 -5.68 -8.78 -7.02
CA PRO A 61 -4.44 -8.04 -7.22
C PRO A 61 -4.56 -6.89 -8.22
N VAL A 62 -5.33 -7.06 -9.28
CA VAL A 62 -5.56 -6.01 -10.28
C VAL A 62 -6.35 -4.85 -9.68
N GLU A 63 -7.37 -5.14 -8.89
CA GLU A 63 -8.17 -4.12 -8.23
C GLU A 63 -7.34 -3.33 -7.20
N VAL A 64 -6.53 -4.02 -6.40
CA VAL A 64 -5.62 -3.37 -5.45
C VAL A 64 -4.63 -2.46 -6.18
N ALA A 65 -4.01 -2.96 -7.23
CA ALA A 65 -3.06 -2.18 -8.03
C ALA A 65 -3.70 -0.93 -8.62
N SER A 66 -4.93 -1.04 -9.10
CA SER A 66 -5.68 0.08 -9.67
C SER A 66 -5.90 1.19 -8.63
N VAL A 67 -6.31 0.83 -7.41
CA VAL A 67 -6.48 1.79 -6.32
C VAL A 67 -5.16 2.46 -5.97
N MET A 68 -4.10 1.68 -5.80
CA MET A 68 -2.79 2.23 -5.44
C MET A 68 -2.24 3.16 -6.51
N GLN A 69 -2.39 2.81 -7.78
CA GLN A 69 -1.96 3.66 -8.89
C GLN A 69 -2.75 4.97 -8.94
N HIS A 70 -4.06 4.91 -8.70
CA HIS A 70 -4.88 6.12 -8.62
C HIS A 70 -4.41 7.04 -7.49
N LEU A 71 -4.18 6.48 -6.30
CA LEU A 71 -3.71 7.23 -5.14
C LEU A 71 -2.35 7.89 -5.43
N LEU A 72 -1.41 7.13 -5.98
CA LEU A 72 -0.08 7.62 -6.32
C LEU A 72 -0.09 8.70 -7.41
N ALA A 73 -1.13 8.73 -8.24
CA ALA A 73 -1.27 9.72 -9.31
C ALA A 73 -1.83 11.07 -8.84
N GLN A 74 -2.31 11.16 -7.59
CA GLN A 74 -2.89 12.40 -7.07
C GLN A 74 -1.79 13.40 -6.70
N ALA A 75 -1.69 14.51 -7.45
CA ALA A 75 -0.62 15.49 -7.27
C ALA A 75 -0.66 16.19 -5.92
N HIS A 76 -1.83 16.32 -5.30
CA HIS A 76 -2.02 17.01 -4.02
C HIS A 76 -1.87 16.09 -2.80
N ILE A 77 -1.64 14.80 -3.01
CA ILE A 77 -1.45 13.83 -1.94
C ILE A 77 0.01 13.41 -1.87
N GLU A 78 0.67 13.78 -0.78
CA GLU A 78 2.04 13.36 -0.52
C GLU A 78 2.03 11.95 0.07
N ILE A 79 2.87 11.08 -0.48
CA ILE A 79 3.02 9.71 0.00
C ILE A 79 4.36 9.61 0.75
N GLU A 80 4.32 9.21 2.01
CA GLU A 80 5.54 9.00 2.79
C GLU A 80 6.40 7.91 2.13
N ASP A 81 7.68 8.22 1.91
CA ASP A 81 8.62 7.30 1.26
C ASP A 81 8.04 6.73 -0.04
N ARG A 82 7.61 7.63 -0.91
CA ARG A 82 6.98 7.30 -2.18
C ARG A 82 7.77 6.28 -3.00
N ALA A 83 9.09 6.43 -3.03
CA ALA A 83 9.94 5.52 -3.81
C ALA A 83 9.82 4.07 -3.34
N SER A 84 9.75 3.84 -2.03
CA SER A 84 9.55 2.49 -1.48
C SER A 84 8.16 1.94 -1.80
N VAL A 85 7.14 2.79 -1.75
CA VAL A 85 5.77 2.37 -2.08
C VAL A 85 5.65 1.98 -3.55
N GLU A 86 6.21 2.77 -4.45
CA GLU A 86 6.21 2.47 -5.88
C GLU A 86 6.97 1.19 -6.19
N GLN A 87 8.14 1.00 -5.58
CA GLN A 87 8.93 -0.22 -5.74
C GLN A 87 8.20 -1.44 -5.18
N ALA A 88 7.57 -1.29 -4.02
CA ALA A 88 6.78 -2.38 -3.42
C ALA A 88 5.62 -2.80 -4.31
N LEU A 89 4.92 -1.85 -4.91
CA LEU A 89 3.83 -2.15 -5.83
C LEU A 89 4.33 -2.94 -7.04
N SER A 90 5.45 -2.53 -7.62
CA SER A 90 6.07 -3.23 -8.74
C SER A 90 6.48 -4.65 -8.37
N ASN A 91 7.15 -4.83 -7.22
CA ASN A 91 7.60 -6.13 -6.76
C ASN A 91 6.43 -7.04 -6.37
N CYS A 92 5.34 -6.47 -5.85
CA CYS A 92 4.12 -7.22 -5.56
C CYS A 92 3.49 -7.75 -6.86
N GLN A 93 3.44 -6.94 -7.90
CA GLN A 93 2.97 -7.37 -9.22
C GLN A 93 3.83 -8.48 -9.82
N ALA A 94 5.11 -8.51 -9.46
CA ALA A 94 6.04 -9.56 -9.90
C ALA A 94 5.95 -10.84 -9.06
N GLY A 95 5.14 -10.87 -7.99
CA GLY A 95 4.88 -12.07 -7.20
C GLY A 95 5.27 -12.03 -5.73
N LEU A 96 5.81 -10.91 -5.24
CA LEU A 96 6.14 -10.77 -3.81
C LEU A 96 4.88 -10.36 -3.05
N ASP A 97 4.70 -10.88 -1.83
CA ASP A 97 3.65 -10.39 -0.93
C ASP A 97 3.84 -8.89 -0.68
N PHE A 98 2.76 -8.12 -0.62
CA PHE A 98 2.88 -6.66 -0.55
C PHE A 98 3.61 -6.21 0.72
N ALA A 99 3.30 -6.79 1.88
CA ALA A 99 3.99 -6.45 3.12
C ALA A 99 5.48 -6.74 3.01
N ASP A 100 5.85 -7.90 2.48
CA ASP A 100 7.25 -8.26 2.23
C ASP A 100 7.90 -7.29 1.24
N ALA A 101 7.19 -6.94 0.18
CA ALA A 101 7.68 -5.99 -0.82
C ALA A 101 7.93 -4.61 -0.21
N LEU A 102 7.06 -4.14 0.66
CA LEU A 102 7.22 -2.85 1.31
C LEU A 102 8.36 -2.86 2.33
N HIS A 103 8.49 -3.95 3.11
CA HIS A 103 9.63 -4.13 4.01
C HIS A 103 10.93 -4.13 3.23
N HIS A 104 11.00 -4.89 2.16
CA HIS A 104 12.21 -4.99 1.33
C HIS A 104 12.60 -3.62 0.76
N ALA A 105 11.66 -2.91 0.16
CA ALA A 105 11.91 -1.60 -0.42
C ALA A 105 12.33 -0.57 0.65
N SER A 106 11.77 -0.68 1.85
CA SER A 106 12.10 0.21 2.98
C SER A 106 13.53 -0.01 3.49
N TYR A 107 14.11 -1.18 3.24
CA TYR A 107 15.47 -1.52 3.64
C TYR A 107 16.48 -1.39 2.50
N ARG A 108 16.17 -0.69 1.43
CA ARG A 108 17.03 -0.60 0.23
C ARG A 108 18.43 -0.05 0.50
N SER A 109 18.62 0.71 1.59
CA SER A 109 19.94 1.22 1.98
C SER A 109 20.74 0.28 2.89
N CYS A 110 20.15 -0.86 3.28
CA CYS A 110 20.80 -1.82 4.17
C CYS A 110 21.66 -2.79 3.36
N ALA A 111 22.71 -3.31 3.99
CA ALA A 111 23.60 -4.30 3.36
C ALA A 111 22.88 -5.63 3.12
N SER A 112 21.98 -6.02 4.04
CA SER A 112 21.20 -7.25 3.95
C SER A 112 19.97 -7.13 4.83
N ILE A 113 19.06 -8.07 4.65
CA ILE A 113 17.84 -8.18 5.48
C ILE A 113 17.88 -9.54 6.17
N ALA A 114 17.66 -9.56 7.49
CA ALA A 114 17.57 -10.80 8.24
C ALA A 114 16.11 -11.23 8.32
N SER A 115 15.85 -12.49 7.96
CA SER A 115 14.50 -13.08 8.07
C SER A 115 14.62 -14.59 8.23
N PHE A 116 13.69 -15.16 8.99
CA PHE A 116 13.53 -16.62 9.07
C PHE A 116 12.62 -17.17 7.97
N ASP A 117 11.96 -16.33 7.19
CA ASP A 117 11.10 -16.75 6.09
C ASP A 117 11.94 -17.03 4.84
N ASP A 118 12.47 -18.26 4.74
CA ASP A 118 13.27 -18.70 3.61
C ASP A 118 12.42 -19.23 2.45
N LYS A 119 11.21 -19.71 2.71
CA LYS A 119 10.36 -20.36 1.71
C LYS A 119 9.62 -19.37 0.81
N LYS A 120 9.18 -18.25 1.36
CA LYS A 120 8.40 -17.25 0.62
C LYS A 120 9.24 -16.01 0.37
N PHE A 121 9.53 -15.24 1.41
CA PHE A 121 10.18 -13.94 1.26
C PHE A 121 11.57 -14.07 0.61
N ALA A 122 12.48 -14.80 1.23
CA ALA A 122 13.84 -14.92 0.72
C ALA A 122 13.90 -15.57 -0.67
N ARG A 123 13.14 -16.65 -0.87
CA ARG A 123 13.12 -17.37 -2.14
C ARG A 123 12.57 -16.52 -3.27
N ARG A 124 11.45 -15.82 -3.03
CA ARG A 124 10.82 -14.96 -4.04
C ARG A 124 11.69 -13.76 -4.38
N ALA A 125 12.27 -13.11 -3.38
CA ALA A 125 13.18 -11.99 -3.58
C ALA A 125 14.41 -12.41 -4.39
N LYS A 126 15.01 -13.57 -4.09
CA LYS A 126 16.14 -14.11 -4.84
C LYS A 126 15.77 -14.39 -6.29
N ARG A 127 14.61 -15.01 -6.51
CA ARG A 127 14.12 -15.29 -7.86
C ARG A 127 13.94 -14.03 -8.69
N LEU A 128 13.51 -12.94 -8.05
CA LEU A 128 13.32 -11.65 -8.70
C LEU A 128 14.64 -10.84 -8.79
N GLY A 129 15.73 -11.35 -8.26
CA GLY A 129 17.02 -10.65 -8.29
C GLY A 129 17.07 -9.39 -7.44
N LEU A 130 16.30 -9.32 -6.35
CA LEU A 130 16.23 -8.12 -5.53
C LEU A 130 17.44 -7.96 -4.62
N ALA A 131 17.91 -6.73 -4.46
CA ALA A 131 18.93 -6.34 -3.49
C ALA A 131 18.35 -5.30 -2.53
N PRO A 132 18.67 -5.37 -1.23
CA PRO A 132 19.61 -6.27 -0.57
C PRO A 132 19.12 -7.71 -0.48
N ALA A 133 20.06 -8.64 -0.30
CA ALA A 133 19.75 -10.05 -0.12
C ALA A 133 19.10 -10.31 1.25
N ILE A 134 18.24 -11.31 1.29
CA ILE A 134 17.58 -11.75 2.52
C ILE A 134 18.30 -12.99 3.02
N MET A 135 18.72 -12.97 4.27
CA MET A 135 19.53 -14.04 4.88
C MET A 135 18.95 -14.43 6.24
N ALA A 136 19.09 -15.71 6.58
CA ALA A 136 18.78 -16.15 7.94
C ALA A 136 19.84 -15.62 8.90
N PRO A 137 19.45 -15.20 10.09
CA PRO A 137 20.43 -14.76 11.10
C PRO A 137 21.25 -15.93 11.65
#